data_f4a88918d7a403d26493777a298fa921
#
_entry.id   f4a88918d7a403d26493777a298fa921
#
_cell.length_a   1.000
_cell.length_b   1.000
_cell.length_c   1.000
_cell.angle_alpha   90.00
_cell.angle_beta   90.00
_cell.angle_gamma   90.00
#
_symmetry.space_group_name_H-M   'P 1'
#
loop_
_entity.id
_entity.type
_entity.pdbx_description
1 polymer ?
#
loop_
_entity_poly.entity_id
_entity_poly.type
_entity_poly.pdbx_seq_one_letter_code
_entity_poly.pdbx_strand_id
1 'polypeptide(L)'
;METVRFGKIKEQSYAMKESLRALKTNIQFCGDDIKTILITSAVPNEGKSTVALDLARSLTESGKRVLLIDTDMRKSVFVGRLRASAASGGEICGLSHYLSGQRKLEDVLYGTEIPRLFMIFAGPSVPNPTEILEKNYFDELLKFGREHFNYIIMDCAPLGAAIDAAVVAKHCDGAILVVAQGMASGRMILSAKKQLEVSGVRILGAVH
;
A
#
# COMPACT_ATOMS: atom_id res chain seq x y z
N MET A 1 -16.20 9.40 9.65
CA MET A 1 -15.21 8.36 9.32
C MET A 1 -15.59 7.08 10.06
N GLU A 2 -15.85 6.04 9.32
CA GLU A 2 -16.22 4.74 9.84
C GLU A 2 -14.99 3.95 10.29
N THR A 3 -15.19 2.94 11.16
CA THR A 3 -14.11 2.05 11.64
C THR A 3 -14.28 0.66 11.05
N VAL A 4 -13.17 0.04 10.65
CA VAL A 4 -13.12 -1.35 10.20
C VAL A 4 -12.51 -2.21 11.28
N ARG A 5 -13.11 -3.37 11.52
CA ARG A 5 -12.63 -4.42 12.41
C ARG A 5 -11.95 -5.50 11.59
N PHE A 6 -10.90 -6.06 12.15
CA PHE A 6 -10.15 -7.17 11.53
C PHE A 6 -10.44 -8.46 12.28
N GLY A 7 -11.10 -9.41 11.63
CA GLY A 7 -11.33 -10.73 12.20
C GLY A 7 -10.08 -11.61 12.27
N LYS A 8 -8.99 -11.21 11.57
CA LYS A 8 -7.74 -11.98 11.54
C LYS A 8 -6.55 -11.07 11.31
N ILE A 9 -5.80 -10.77 12.33
CA ILE A 9 -4.47 -10.18 12.25
C ILE A 9 -3.46 -11.23 12.70
N LYS A 10 -2.46 -11.50 11.86
CA LYS A 10 -1.36 -12.40 12.24
C LYS A 10 -0.43 -11.69 13.22
N GLU A 11 -0.06 -12.36 14.29
CA GLU A 11 0.99 -11.88 15.18
C GLU A 11 2.34 -11.91 14.46
N GLN A 12 3.13 -10.87 14.68
CA GLN A 12 4.48 -10.77 14.14
C GLN A 12 5.44 -11.53 15.04
N SER A 13 6.27 -12.40 14.44
CA SER A 13 7.39 -13.03 15.16
C SER A 13 8.41 -11.98 15.60
N TYR A 14 9.26 -12.33 16.57
CA TYR A 14 10.34 -11.46 17.01
C TYR A 14 11.27 -11.08 15.84
N ALA A 15 11.66 -12.05 15.01
CA ALA A 15 12.51 -11.82 13.84
C ALA A 15 11.86 -10.82 12.85
N MET A 16 10.55 -10.95 12.61
CA MET A 16 9.81 -10.01 11.77
C MET A 16 9.82 -8.59 12.35
N LYS A 17 9.61 -8.45 13.65
CA LYS A 17 9.65 -7.12 14.32
C LYS A 17 11.01 -6.46 14.18
N GLU A 18 12.11 -7.21 14.35
CA GLU A 18 13.47 -6.70 14.18
C GLU A 18 13.75 -6.29 12.71
N SER A 19 13.32 -7.10 11.74
CA SER A 19 13.45 -6.76 10.31
C SER A 19 12.67 -5.49 9.95
N LEU A 20 11.46 -5.33 10.50
CA LEU A 20 10.64 -4.12 10.30
C LEU A 20 11.25 -2.89 10.98
N ARG A 21 11.91 -3.05 12.14
CA ARG A 21 12.64 -1.95 12.79
C ARG A 21 13.81 -1.49 11.92
N ALA A 22 14.58 -2.43 11.38
CA ALA A 22 15.69 -2.13 10.45
C ALA A 22 15.16 -1.43 9.18
N LEU A 23 14.08 -1.95 8.58
CA LEU A 23 13.46 -1.35 7.40
C LEU A 23 13.01 0.08 7.68
N LYS A 24 12.32 0.31 8.80
CA LYS A 24 11.86 1.64 9.22
C LYS A 24 13.03 2.61 9.40
N THR A 25 14.11 2.18 10.07
CA THR A 25 15.31 3.00 10.24
C THR A 25 15.96 3.33 8.90
N ASN A 26 16.02 2.38 7.98
CA ASN A 26 16.54 2.61 6.63
C ASN A 26 15.69 3.62 5.85
N ILE A 27 14.35 3.55 5.96
CA ILE A 27 13.46 4.55 5.36
C ILE A 27 13.74 5.95 5.92
N GLN A 28 13.93 6.09 7.23
CA GLN A 28 14.24 7.38 7.87
C GLN A 28 15.60 7.94 7.38
N PHE A 29 16.60 7.09 7.16
CA PHE A 29 17.87 7.51 6.58
C PHE A 29 17.78 7.93 5.09
N CYS A 30 16.72 7.55 4.40
CA CYS A 30 16.49 8.00 3.04
C CYS A 30 16.09 9.47 2.92
N GLY A 31 15.65 10.10 4.01
CA GLY A 31 15.30 11.52 4.08
C GLY A 31 13.92 11.76 4.70
N ASP A 32 13.75 12.93 5.28
CA ASP A 32 12.49 13.34 5.93
C ASP A 32 11.38 13.66 4.91
N ASP A 33 11.72 13.79 3.66
CA ASP A 33 10.83 14.03 2.52
C ASP A 33 10.09 12.76 2.08
N ILE A 34 10.55 11.59 2.50
CA ILE A 34 9.94 10.30 2.18
C ILE A 34 8.67 10.10 3.02
N LYS A 35 7.51 10.40 2.44
CA LYS A 35 6.19 10.23 3.07
C LYS A 35 5.34 9.17 2.37
N THR A 36 5.38 9.12 1.03
CA THR A 36 4.56 8.22 0.22
C THR A 36 5.42 7.10 -0.31
N ILE A 37 5.14 5.87 0.15
CA ILE A 37 5.97 4.69 -0.13
C ILE A 37 5.15 3.63 -0.86
N LEU A 38 5.60 3.28 -2.05
CA LEU A 38 5.05 2.17 -2.83
C LEU A 38 5.64 0.85 -2.35
N ILE A 39 4.78 -0.14 -2.11
CA ILE A 39 5.15 -1.53 -1.89
C ILE A 39 4.65 -2.35 -3.08
N THR A 40 5.58 -2.95 -3.80
CA THR A 40 5.27 -3.80 -4.96
C THR A 40 6.20 -5.00 -5.02
N SER A 41 6.02 -5.87 -6.01
CA SER A 41 6.84 -7.08 -6.21
C SER A 41 7.04 -7.36 -7.69
N ALA A 42 7.94 -8.29 -8.02
CA ALA A 42 8.15 -8.70 -9.41
C ALA A 42 7.02 -9.63 -9.91
N VAL A 43 6.56 -10.55 -9.05
CA VAL A 43 5.52 -11.53 -9.38
C VAL A 43 4.44 -11.59 -8.28
N PRO A 44 3.27 -12.18 -8.55
CA PRO A 44 2.23 -12.38 -7.53
C PRO A 44 2.72 -13.27 -6.37
N ASN A 45 2.10 -13.07 -5.19
CA ASN A 45 2.30 -13.88 -3.97
C ASN A 45 3.68 -13.76 -3.29
N GLU A 46 4.49 -12.75 -3.60
CA GLU A 46 5.76 -12.47 -2.92
C GLU A 46 5.61 -11.82 -1.53
N GLY A 47 4.39 -11.60 -1.04
CA GLY A 47 4.15 -11.08 0.30
C GLY A 47 4.03 -9.56 0.41
N LYS A 48 3.97 -8.81 -0.72
CA LYS A 48 3.87 -7.35 -0.76
C LYS A 48 2.82 -6.77 0.21
N SER A 49 1.58 -7.30 0.19
CA SER A 49 0.49 -6.81 1.06
C SER A 49 0.74 -7.13 2.55
N THR A 50 1.49 -8.20 2.86
CA THR A 50 1.93 -8.49 4.23
C THR A 50 2.95 -7.46 4.68
N VAL A 51 3.95 -7.21 3.85
CA VAL A 51 5.00 -6.21 4.14
C VAL A 51 4.38 -4.82 4.28
N ALA A 52 3.45 -4.44 3.40
CA ALA A 52 2.76 -3.15 3.45
C ALA A 52 2.01 -2.95 4.79
N LEU A 53 1.19 -3.94 5.20
CA LEU A 53 0.47 -3.88 6.47
C LEU A 53 1.41 -3.90 7.67
N ASP A 54 2.40 -4.76 7.68
CA ASP A 54 3.32 -4.91 8.80
C ASP A 54 4.24 -3.69 8.96
N LEU A 55 4.67 -3.07 7.86
CA LEU A 55 5.38 -1.79 7.89
C LEU A 55 4.48 -0.67 8.43
N ALA A 56 3.24 -0.58 7.94
CA ALA A 56 2.27 0.41 8.42
C ALA A 56 2.05 0.27 9.94
N ARG A 57 1.86 -0.95 10.45
CA ARG A 57 1.75 -1.24 11.90
C ARG A 57 2.99 -0.81 12.67
N SER A 58 4.17 -1.18 12.21
CA SER A 58 5.45 -0.80 12.86
C SER A 58 5.66 0.71 12.93
N LEU A 59 5.21 1.45 11.91
CA LEU A 59 5.24 2.91 11.92
C LEU A 59 4.26 3.50 12.95
N THR A 60 3.05 2.92 13.09
CA THR A 60 2.07 3.38 14.10
C THR A 60 2.54 3.12 15.53
N GLU A 61 3.23 2.01 15.78
CA GLU A 61 3.87 1.70 17.07
C GLU A 61 4.92 2.75 17.48
N SER A 62 5.50 3.45 16.49
CA SER A 62 6.40 4.59 16.70
C SER A 62 5.69 5.95 16.81
N GLY A 63 4.37 5.93 17.04
CA GLY A 63 3.55 7.13 17.21
C GLY A 63 3.15 7.84 15.93
N LYS A 64 3.48 7.32 14.75
CA LYS A 64 3.15 7.93 13.46
C LYS A 64 1.70 7.66 13.07
N ARG A 65 1.05 8.64 12.44
CA ARG A 65 -0.25 8.44 11.77
C ARG A 65 0.03 7.91 10.37
N VAL A 66 -0.53 6.76 10.03
CA VAL A 66 -0.26 6.06 8.77
C VAL A 66 -1.54 5.82 8.01
N LEU A 67 -1.54 6.11 6.71
CA LEU A 67 -2.58 5.74 5.77
C LEU A 67 -2.06 4.58 4.91
N LEU A 68 -2.72 3.44 4.98
CA LEU A 68 -2.48 2.30 4.09
C LEU A 68 -3.54 2.29 2.98
N ILE A 69 -3.10 2.41 1.74
CA ILE A 69 -3.97 2.41 0.56
C ILE A 69 -3.73 1.13 -0.25
N ASP A 70 -4.78 0.35 -0.44
CA ASP A 70 -4.76 -0.78 -1.36
C ASP A 70 -5.06 -0.28 -2.78
N THR A 71 -4.05 -0.20 -3.61
CA THR A 71 -4.16 0.23 -5.01
C THR A 71 -4.23 -0.94 -5.99
N ASP A 72 -4.21 -2.20 -5.50
CA ASP A 72 -4.39 -3.40 -6.34
C ASP A 72 -5.87 -3.62 -6.66
N MET A 73 -6.44 -2.76 -7.50
CA MET A 73 -7.84 -2.85 -7.93
C MET A 73 -8.10 -4.00 -8.92
N ARG A 74 -7.11 -4.83 -9.23
CA ARG A 74 -7.28 -6.04 -10.05
C ARG A 74 -7.53 -7.27 -9.20
N LYS A 75 -6.76 -7.42 -8.11
CA LYS A 75 -6.78 -8.62 -7.28
C LYS A 75 -6.45 -8.28 -5.82
N SER A 76 -7.22 -7.36 -5.23
CA SER A 76 -7.09 -7.06 -3.81
C SER A 76 -7.28 -8.30 -2.94
N VAL A 77 -6.49 -8.38 -1.89
CA VAL A 77 -6.54 -9.48 -0.91
C VAL A 77 -6.88 -9.02 0.50
N PHE A 78 -6.88 -7.71 0.78
CA PHE A 78 -6.98 -7.20 2.15
C PHE A 78 -8.30 -7.53 2.83
N VAL A 79 -9.44 -7.27 2.18
CA VAL A 79 -10.76 -7.53 2.80
C VAL A 79 -10.90 -8.99 3.22
N GLY A 80 -10.63 -9.92 2.31
CA GLY A 80 -10.74 -11.35 2.59
C GLY A 80 -9.66 -11.86 3.55
N ARG A 81 -8.42 -11.41 3.40
CA ARG A 81 -7.28 -11.85 4.21
C ARG A 81 -7.38 -11.40 5.67
N LEU A 82 -7.80 -10.16 5.89
CA LEU A 82 -8.01 -9.59 7.20
C LEU A 82 -9.38 -9.96 7.80
N ARG A 83 -10.28 -10.56 7.00
CA ARG A 83 -11.69 -10.70 7.35
C ARG A 83 -12.24 -9.35 7.83
N ALA A 84 -11.96 -8.33 7.04
CA ALA A 84 -12.34 -6.97 7.38
C ALA A 84 -13.85 -6.80 7.29
N SER A 85 -14.43 -6.11 8.26
CA SER A 85 -15.85 -5.77 8.30
C SER A 85 -16.03 -4.34 8.80
N ALA A 86 -16.95 -3.61 8.19
CA ALA A 86 -17.33 -2.28 8.66
C ALA A 86 -18.04 -2.41 10.02
N ALA A 87 -17.76 -1.49 10.94
CA ALA A 87 -18.37 -1.51 12.27
C ALA A 87 -19.90 -1.34 12.23
N SER A 88 -20.42 -0.64 11.22
CA SER A 88 -21.85 -0.51 10.93
C SER A 88 -22.50 -1.79 10.39
N GLY A 89 -21.70 -2.79 9.97
CA GLY A 89 -22.17 -3.98 9.26
C GLY A 89 -22.45 -3.77 7.77
N GLY A 90 -22.16 -2.56 7.24
CA GLY A 90 -22.33 -2.23 5.83
C GLY A 90 -21.21 -2.79 4.92
N GLU A 91 -21.36 -2.59 3.63
CA GLU A 91 -20.34 -2.94 2.64
C GLU A 91 -19.12 -2.02 2.76
N ILE A 92 -17.92 -2.57 2.63
CA ILE A 92 -16.68 -1.80 2.59
C ILE A 92 -16.52 -1.18 1.20
N CYS A 93 -16.73 0.13 1.09
CA CYS A 93 -16.40 0.89 -0.09
C CYS A 93 -14.89 1.08 -0.20
N GLY A 94 -14.36 1.33 -1.40
CA GLY A 94 -12.92 1.44 -1.58
C GLY A 94 -12.50 2.44 -2.65
N LEU A 95 -11.20 2.43 -2.94
CA LEU A 95 -10.53 3.35 -3.84
C LEU A 95 -11.19 3.46 -5.21
N SER A 96 -11.60 2.31 -5.79
CA SER A 96 -12.27 2.28 -7.10
C SER A 96 -13.59 3.05 -7.11
N HIS A 97 -14.36 3.02 -6.01
CA HIS A 97 -15.58 3.83 -5.89
C HIS A 97 -15.27 5.33 -5.84
N TYR A 98 -14.23 5.72 -5.08
CA TYR A 98 -13.81 7.11 -4.97
C TYR A 98 -13.28 7.65 -6.29
N LEU A 99 -12.33 6.95 -6.92
CA LEU A 99 -11.72 7.36 -8.19
C LEU A 99 -12.72 7.41 -9.36
N SER A 100 -13.80 6.64 -9.26
CA SER A 100 -14.91 6.67 -10.23
C SER A 100 -15.96 7.75 -9.93
N GLY A 101 -15.79 8.53 -8.85
CA GLY A 101 -16.73 9.57 -8.43
C GLY A 101 -18.03 9.05 -7.82
N GLN A 102 -18.12 7.76 -7.49
CA GLN A 102 -19.32 7.13 -6.92
C GLN A 102 -19.44 7.36 -5.41
N ARG A 103 -18.33 7.60 -4.72
CA ARG A 103 -18.25 7.85 -3.29
C ARG A 103 -17.29 8.99 -3.00
N LYS A 104 -17.51 9.70 -1.89
CA LYS A 104 -16.60 10.72 -1.39
C LYS A 104 -15.43 10.06 -0.65
N LEU A 105 -14.36 10.84 -0.41
CA LEU A 105 -13.19 10.35 0.35
C LEU A 105 -13.57 9.89 1.76
N GLU A 106 -14.48 10.59 2.44
CA GLU A 106 -14.96 10.25 3.78
C GLU A 106 -15.68 8.90 3.87
N ASP A 107 -16.24 8.41 2.75
CA ASP A 107 -16.97 7.14 2.67
C ASP A 107 -16.04 5.93 2.43
N VAL A 108 -14.80 6.17 2.01
CA VAL A 108 -13.81 5.14 1.67
C VAL A 108 -12.60 5.14 2.60
N LEU A 109 -12.48 6.17 3.44
CA LEU A 109 -11.42 6.29 4.45
C LEU A 109 -11.89 5.70 5.78
N TYR A 110 -11.28 4.63 6.22
CA TYR A 110 -11.62 3.94 7.45
C TYR A 110 -10.57 4.12 8.54
N GLY A 111 -11.01 4.36 9.78
CA GLY A 111 -10.21 4.06 10.95
C GLY A 111 -10.08 2.54 11.13
N THR A 112 -9.09 2.10 11.87
CA THR A 112 -8.93 0.67 12.19
C THR A 112 -8.84 0.45 13.71
N GLU A 113 -8.88 -0.82 14.14
CA GLU A 113 -8.63 -1.21 15.53
C GLU A 113 -7.17 -0.95 15.96
N ILE A 114 -6.26 -0.78 15.01
CA ILE A 114 -4.87 -0.45 15.28
C ILE A 114 -4.78 1.07 15.43
N PRO A 115 -4.39 1.58 16.61
CA PRO A 115 -4.31 3.01 16.85
C PRO A 115 -3.41 3.71 15.80
N ARG A 116 -3.86 4.84 15.26
CA ARG A 116 -3.17 5.66 14.25
C ARG A 116 -3.00 5.02 12.86
N LEU A 117 -3.56 3.82 12.62
CA LEU A 117 -3.63 3.21 11.30
C LEU A 117 -5.00 3.51 10.67
N PHE A 118 -4.95 4.05 9.47
CA PHE A 118 -6.11 4.31 8.63
C PHE A 118 -5.96 3.53 7.33
N MET A 119 -7.08 3.11 6.74
CA MET A 119 -7.05 2.32 5.51
C MET A 119 -8.03 2.82 4.46
N ILE A 120 -7.64 2.70 3.21
CA ILE A 120 -8.51 2.73 2.03
C ILE A 120 -8.33 1.39 1.33
N PHE A 121 -9.40 0.61 1.24
CA PHE A 121 -9.41 -0.67 0.52
C PHE A 121 -9.53 -0.43 -0.98
N ALA A 122 -9.18 -1.43 -1.80
CA ALA A 122 -9.25 -1.28 -3.26
C ALA A 122 -10.68 -1.07 -3.77
N GLY A 123 -11.67 -1.66 -3.10
CA GLY A 123 -13.05 -1.73 -3.60
C GLY A 123 -13.23 -2.82 -4.65
N PRO A 124 -14.33 -2.79 -5.42
CA PRO A 124 -14.56 -3.75 -6.49
C PRO A 124 -13.51 -3.64 -7.59
N SER A 125 -13.22 -4.79 -8.22
CA SER A 125 -12.29 -4.83 -9.35
C SER A 125 -12.81 -4.00 -10.52
N VAL A 126 -11.89 -3.28 -11.17
CA VAL A 126 -12.19 -2.47 -12.35
C VAL A 126 -11.38 -2.96 -13.56
N PRO A 127 -11.92 -2.86 -14.78
CA PRO A 127 -11.22 -3.32 -15.99
C PRO A 127 -9.92 -2.55 -16.26
N ASN A 128 -9.94 -1.23 -16.08
CA ASN A 128 -8.87 -0.32 -16.42
C ASN A 128 -8.42 0.53 -15.22
N PRO A 129 -7.71 -0.04 -14.22
CA PRO A 129 -7.26 0.71 -13.05
C PRO A 129 -6.38 1.90 -13.41
N THR A 130 -5.53 1.77 -14.42
CA THR A 130 -4.62 2.81 -14.89
C THR A 130 -5.36 4.11 -15.24
N GLU A 131 -6.46 4.02 -15.99
CA GLU A 131 -7.24 5.20 -16.40
C GLU A 131 -7.84 5.97 -15.23
N ILE A 132 -8.27 5.27 -14.18
CA ILE A 132 -8.86 5.93 -13.02
C ILE A 132 -7.79 6.45 -12.05
N LEU A 133 -6.59 5.84 -12.02
CA LEU A 133 -5.44 6.31 -11.26
C LEU A 133 -4.81 7.59 -11.85
N GLU A 134 -5.00 7.84 -13.13
CA GLU A 134 -4.52 9.06 -13.81
C GLU A 134 -5.49 10.26 -13.68
N LYS A 135 -6.63 10.08 -12.99
CA LYS A 135 -7.59 11.18 -12.76
C LYS A 135 -7.18 12.05 -11.58
N ASN A 136 -7.61 13.30 -11.58
CA ASN A 136 -7.36 14.29 -10.52
C ASN A 136 -7.74 13.83 -9.11
N TYR A 137 -8.72 12.94 -8.97
CA TYR A 137 -9.11 12.37 -7.68
C TYR A 137 -7.97 11.67 -6.95
N PHE A 138 -7.06 11.03 -7.69
CA PHE A 138 -5.91 10.38 -7.07
C PHE A 138 -4.92 11.41 -6.50
N ASP A 139 -4.67 12.48 -7.23
CA ASP A 139 -3.82 13.59 -6.75
C ASP A 139 -4.44 14.30 -5.54
N GLU A 140 -5.76 14.52 -5.54
CA GLU A 140 -6.49 15.09 -4.40
C GLU A 140 -6.39 14.20 -3.17
N LEU A 141 -6.54 12.87 -3.33
CA LEU A 141 -6.35 11.90 -2.26
C LEU A 141 -4.94 11.99 -1.67
N LEU A 142 -3.92 12.04 -2.51
CA LEU A 142 -2.53 12.10 -2.06
C LEU A 142 -2.19 13.42 -1.38
N LYS A 143 -2.72 14.53 -1.88
CA LYS A 143 -2.59 15.83 -1.23
C LYS A 143 -3.19 15.79 0.17
N PHE A 144 -4.43 15.32 0.30
CA PHE A 144 -5.08 15.12 1.60
C PHE A 144 -4.25 14.20 2.50
N GLY A 145 -3.75 13.09 1.97
CA GLY A 145 -2.92 12.13 2.70
C GLY A 145 -1.64 12.78 3.26
N ARG A 146 -0.92 13.56 2.45
CA ARG A 146 0.31 14.24 2.85
C ARG A 146 0.10 15.31 3.93
N GLU A 147 -1.07 15.94 3.97
CA GLU A 147 -1.44 16.94 4.97
C GLU A 147 -1.82 16.33 6.32
N HIS A 148 -2.43 15.12 6.32
CA HIS A 148 -3.04 14.54 7.51
C HIS A 148 -2.29 13.34 8.11
N PHE A 149 -1.35 12.74 7.35
CA PHE A 149 -0.61 11.54 7.77
C PHE A 149 0.90 11.77 7.71
N ASN A 150 1.62 11.06 8.57
CA ASN A 150 3.10 11.07 8.54
C ASN A 150 3.63 10.20 7.40
N TYR A 151 2.93 9.08 7.12
CA TYR A 151 3.27 8.16 6.03
C TYR A 151 2.01 7.72 5.30
N ILE A 152 2.16 7.54 3.99
CA ILE A 152 1.19 6.90 3.10
C ILE A 152 1.88 5.66 2.54
N ILE A 153 1.37 4.47 2.86
CA ILE A 153 1.86 3.19 2.32
C ILE A 153 0.90 2.72 1.25
N MET A 154 1.39 2.49 0.05
CA MET A 154 0.58 2.01 -1.07
C MET A 154 0.93 0.56 -1.39
N ASP A 155 -0.01 -0.37 -1.15
CA ASP A 155 0.10 -1.75 -1.64
C ASP A 155 -0.37 -1.81 -3.09
N CYS A 156 0.47 -2.26 -4.00
CA CYS A 156 0.16 -2.24 -5.42
C CYS A 156 0.32 -3.62 -6.07
N ALA A 157 -0.28 -3.80 -7.24
CA ALA A 157 -0.12 -4.99 -8.06
C ALA A 157 1.36 -5.27 -8.39
N PRO A 158 1.74 -6.54 -8.64
CA PRO A 158 3.09 -6.88 -9.07
C PRO A 158 3.43 -6.25 -10.43
N LEU A 159 4.64 -5.71 -10.58
CA LEU A 159 5.10 -5.07 -11.82
C LEU A 159 5.11 -6.00 -13.04
N GLY A 160 5.33 -7.30 -12.82
CA GLY A 160 5.26 -8.29 -13.89
C GLY A 160 3.83 -8.62 -14.35
N ALA A 161 2.81 -8.20 -13.61
CA ALA A 161 1.41 -8.48 -13.92
C ALA A 161 0.66 -7.29 -14.54
N ALA A 162 1.03 -6.06 -14.16
CA ALA A 162 0.31 -4.86 -14.60
C ALA A 162 1.18 -3.61 -14.52
N ILE A 163 0.91 -2.64 -15.39
CA ILE A 163 1.60 -1.33 -15.42
C ILE A 163 1.14 -0.40 -14.29
N ASP A 164 0.05 -0.76 -13.59
CA ASP A 164 -0.57 0.08 -12.56
C ASP A 164 0.44 0.53 -11.48
N ALA A 165 1.34 -0.38 -11.06
CA ALA A 165 2.38 -0.05 -10.09
C ALA A 165 3.36 1.02 -10.60
N ALA A 166 3.67 1.04 -11.89
CA ALA A 166 4.52 2.07 -12.48
C ALA A 166 3.80 3.42 -12.56
N VAL A 167 2.47 3.42 -12.73
CA VAL A 167 1.65 4.65 -12.68
C VAL A 167 1.61 5.19 -11.26
N VAL A 168 1.28 4.34 -10.27
CA VAL A 168 1.26 4.73 -8.85
C VAL A 168 2.64 5.22 -8.39
N ALA A 169 3.73 4.60 -8.88
CA ALA A 169 5.10 4.94 -8.52
C ALA A 169 5.46 6.42 -8.80
N LYS A 170 4.91 7.00 -9.87
CA LYS A 170 5.14 8.43 -10.22
C LYS A 170 4.67 9.41 -9.14
N HIS A 171 3.74 8.98 -8.30
CA HIS A 171 3.17 9.78 -7.22
C HIS A 171 3.81 9.49 -5.86
N CYS A 172 4.80 8.58 -5.82
CA CYS A 172 5.47 8.16 -4.59
C CYS A 172 6.85 8.79 -4.44
N ASP A 173 7.25 9.04 -3.20
CA ASP A 173 8.60 9.54 -2.87
C ASP A 173 9.62 8.40 -2.90
N GLY A 174 9.16 7.16 -2.66
CA GLY A 174 10.01 6.00 -2.70
C GLY A 174 9.25 4.71 -2.97
N ALA A 175 9.97 3.69 -3.42
CA ALA A 175 9.45 2.36 -3.68
C ALA A 175 10.28 1.28 -2.98
N ILE A 176 9.61 0.26 -2.46
CA ILE A 176 10.20 -0.94 -1.90
C ILE A 176 9.78 -2.13 -2.75
N LEU A 177 10.76 -2.90 -3.22
CA LEU A 177 10.53 -4.12 -3.96
C LEU A 177 10.54 -5.33 -3.01
N VAL A 178 9.43 -6.03 -2.92
CA VAL A 178 9.34 -7.27 -2.14
C VAL A 178 9.73 -8.45 -3.02
N VAL A 179 10.61 -9.30 -2.52
CA VAL A 179 11.14 -10.46 -3.22
C VAL A 179 11.00 -11.68 -2.32
N ALA A 180 10.33 -12.72 -2.77
CA ALA A 180 10.28 -13.99 -2.05
C ALA A 180 11.24 -15.01 -2.67
N GLN A 181 11.97 -15.74 -1.82
CA GLN A 181 12.91 -16.74 -2.26
C GLN A 181 12.27 -17.78 -3.19
N GLY A 182 12.88 -18.01 -4.33
CA GLY A 182 12.42 -19.02 -5.30
C GLY A 182 11.17 -18.67 -6.09
N MET A 183 10.58 -17.47 -5.92
CA MET A 183 9.36 -17.06 -6.62
C MET A 183 9.66 -16.37 -7.95
N ALA A 184 10.55 -15.39 -7.96
CA ALA A 184 10.93 -14.66 -9.16
C ALA A 184 12.37 -15.01 -9.59
N SER A 185 12.58 -15.09 -10.90
CA SER A 185 13.94 -15.19 -11.45
C SER A 185 14.67 -13.84 -11.32
N GLY A 186 16.00 -13.85 -11.28
CA GLY A 186 16.80 -12.62 -11.27
C GLY A 186 16.47 -11.67 -12.42
N ARG A 187 16.13 -12.23 -13.61
CA ARG A 187 15.70 -11.43 -14.78
C ARG A 187 14.38 -10.70 -14.51
N MET A 188 13.41 -11.34 -13.84
CA MET A 188 12.13 -10.71 -13.50
C MET A 188 12.31 -9.61 -12.45
N ILE A 189 13.17 -9.82 -11.47
CA ILE A 189 13.50 -8.82 -10.44
C ILE A 189 14.18 -7.61 -11.09
N LEU A 190 15.16 -7.82 -11.98
CA LEU A 190 15.82 -6.75 -12.72
C LEU A 190 14.86 -5.98 -13.63
N SER A 191 13.91 -6.68 -14.26
CA SER A 191 12.86 -6.04 -15.08
C SER A 191 11.95 -5.16 -14.23
N ALA A 192 11.53 -5.65 -13.06
CA ALA A 192 10.72 -4.87 -12.10
C ALA A 192 11.48 -3.62 -11.61
N LYS A 193 12.75 -3.78 -11.23
CA LYS A 193 13.62 -2.66 -10.85
C LYS A 193 13.68 -1.62 -11.97
N LYS A 194 13.92 -2.03 -13.22
CA LYS A 194 13.99 -1.13 -14.37
C LYS A 194 12.68 -0.36 -14.60
N GLN A 195 11.53 -1.00 -14.41
CA GLN A 195 10.23 -0.32 -14.51
C GLN A 195 10.08 0.77 -13.44
N LEU A 196 10.51 0.53 -12.20
CA LEU A 196 10.52 1.54 -11.14
C LEU A 196 11.48 2.70 -11.48
N GLU A 197 12.68 2.40 -11.98
CA GLU A 197 13.64 3.43 -12.43
C GLU A 197 13.07 4.32 -13.54
N VAL A 198 12.38 3.72 -14.51
CA VAL A 198 11.72 4.46 -15.62
C VAL A 198 10.57 5.33 -15.11
N SER A 199 9.86 4.92 -14.06
CA SER A 199 8.81 5.75 -13.45
C SER A 199 9.35 6.98 -12.71
N GLY A 200 10.66 7.04 -12.47
CA GLY A 200 11.32 8.13 -11.77
C GLY A 200 11.26 8.04 -10.25
N VAL A 201 10.63 7.01 -9.68
CA VAL A 201 10.56 6.84 -8.23
C VAL A 201 11.91 6.41 -7.66
N ARG A 202 12.26 6.94 -6.48
CA ARG A 202 13.47 6.53 -5.75
C ARG A 202 13.27 5.11 -5.19
N ILE A 203 14.13 4.16 -5.57
CA ILE A 203 14.11 2.83 -4.99
C ILE A 203 14.79 2.86 -3.62
N LEU A 204 14.01 2.68 -2.55
CA LEU A 204 14.51 2.71 -1.17
C LEU A 204 15.22 1.40 -0.78
N GLY A 205 14.89 0.31 -1.47
CA GLY A 205 15.52 -0.99 -1.26
C GLY A 205 14.62 -2.15 -1.65
N ALA A 206 15.09 -3.34 -1.28
CA ALA A 206 14.32 -4.58 -1.42
C ALA A 206 14.15 -5.25 -0.05
N VAL A 207 13.02 -5.92 0.14
CA VAL A 207 12.71 -6.75 1.31
C VAL A 207 12.61 -8.19 0.85
N HIS A 208 13.35 -9.05 1.55
CA HIS A 208 13.40 -10.50 1.27
C HIS A 208 12.85 -11.28 2.47
#